data_ee615c0bb15452737292300c514c8368
#
_entry.id   ee615c0bb15452737292300c514c8368
#
_cell.length_a   1.000
_cell.length_b   1.000
_cell.length_c   1.000
_cell.angle_alpha   90.00
_cell.angle_beta   90.00
_cell.angle_gamma   90.00
#
_symmetry.space_group_name_H-M   'P 1'
#
loop_
_entity.id
_entity.type
_entity.pdbx_description
1 polymer ?
#
loop_
_entity_poly.entity_id
_entity_poly.type
_entity_poly.pdbx_seq_one_letter_code
_entity_poly.pdbx_strand_id
1 'polypeptide(L)'
;MLLKKITYLIFALLPLLSVAQKKDTAPLDLEDYILVKTGDTLTINLDELTILPKHDFNSPTDARYYYWFKRKVFKAYPFAKTASQRLDSLNSRLKRIKTKRGKVKYTKRAQKYLEGEFTDQLKKMTRTEGRILIKLIYRQTGKTAFNNIKTLRSGWKAFWYNTTANLFKLSLKSEYHPESINEDYLIEDVLQRAFIDERLVEQKSKLTIDFPKIAAAKKGKIDVEEYKMMFAKNKKKTSKKNNKR
;
A
#
# COMPACT_ATOMS: atom_id res chain seq x y z
N MET A 1 -16.16 -37.52 -58.08
CA MET A 1 -17.49 -37.47 -57.43
C MET A 1 -17.41 -37.49 -55.89
N LEU A 2 -16.42 -38.13 -55.31
CA LEU A 2 -16.22 -38.19 -53.84
C LEU A 2 -15.85 -36.83 -53.20
N LEU A 3 -14.99 -36.04 -53.84
CA LEU A 3 -14.52 -34.76 -53.29
C LEU A 3 -15.64 -33.73 -53.07
N LYS A 4 -16.62 -33.67 -53.99
CA LYS A 4 -17.79 -32.77 -53.87
C LYS A 4 -18.72 -33.19 -52.71
N LYS A 5 -18.83 -34.48 -52.42
CA LYS A 5 -19.63 -34.97 -51.28
C LYS A 5 -18.99 -34.63 -49.93
N ILE A 6 -17.65 -34.67 -49.89
CA ILE A 6 -16.91 -34.29 -48.66
C ILE A 6 -17.05 -32.80 -48.38
N THR A 7 -17.02 -31.93 -49.40
CA THR A 7 -17.22 -30.47 -49.21
C THR A 7 -18.62 -30.13 -48.69
N TYR A 8 -19.66 -30.80 -49.17
CA TYR A 8 -21.01 -30.61 -48.64
C TYR A 8 -21.19 -31.12 -47.20
N LEU A 9 -20.50 -32.20 -46.83
CA LEU A 9 -20.51 -32.72 -45.47
C LEU A 9 -19.83 -31.76 -44.48
N ILE A 10 -18.71 -31.12 -44.87
CA ILE A 10 -18.00 -30.13 -44.07
C ILE A 10 -18.87 -28.86 -43.92
N PHE A 11 -19.59 -28.43 -45.00
CA PHE A 11 -20.47 -27.26 -44.89
C PHE A 11 -21.73 -27.50 -44.06
N ALA A 12 -22.23 -28.75 -44.01
CA ALA A 12 -23.37 -29.11 -43.17
C ALA A 12 -23.00 -29.24 -41.69
N LEU A 13 -21.72 -29.44 -41.35
CA LEU A 13 -21.24 -29.52 -39.96
C LEU A 13 -20.86 -28.15 -39.35
N LEU A 14 -20.66 -27.10 -40.16
CA LEU A 14 -20.31 -25.77 -39.71
C LEU A 14 -21.33 -25.12 -38.74
N PRO A 15 -22.65 -25.26 -38.88
CA PRO A 15 -23.59 -24.65 -37.94
C PRO A 15 -23.64 -25.32 -36.56
N LEU A 16 -23.05 -26.51 -36.40
CA LEU A 16 -22.99 -27.17 -35.07
C LEU A 16 -21.89 -26.62 -34.16
N LEU A 17 -21.00 -25.78 -34.69
CA LEU A 17 -19.95 -25.09 -33.90
C LEU A 17 -20.37 -23.70 -33.40
N SER A 18 -21.57 -23.22 -33.73
CA SER A 18 -22.16 -22.08 -33.09
C SER A 18 -22.69 -22.50 -31.70
N VAL A 19 -21.80 -22.98 -30.85
CA VAL A 19 -22.05 -22.95 -29.41
C VAL A 19 -22.20 -21.49 -29.05
N ALA A 20 -23.46 -21.11 -28.81
CA ALA A 20 -23.80 -19.84 -28.26
C ALA A 20 -22.82 -19.54 -27.12
N GLN A 21 -22.06 -18.47 -27.25
CA GLN A 21 -21.41 -17.85 -26.10
C GLN A 21 -22.53 -17.53 -25.13
N LYS A 22 -22.74 -18.42 -24.16
CA LYS A 22 -23.49 -18.13 -22.98
C LYS A 22 -22.76 -16.93 -22.39
N LYS A 23 -23.37 -15.77 -22.57
CA LYS A 23 -22.98 -14.58 -21.85
C LYS A 23 -23.16 -15.00 -20.40
N ASP A 24 -22.03 -15.31 -19.73
CA ASP A 24 -22.01 -15.42 -18.29
C ASP A 24 -22.39 -14.04 -17.74
N THR A 25 -23.67 -13.77 -17.71
CA THR A 25 -24.22 -12.87 -16.73
C THR A 25 -23.96 -13.62 -15.42
N ALA A 26 -22.84 -13.31 -14.77
CA ALA A 26 -22.65 -13.65 -13.38
C ALA A 26 -23.99 -13.30 -12.70
N PRO A 27 -24.60 -14.22 -11.97
CA PRO A 27 -25.79 -13.86 -11.23
C PRO A 27 -25.41 -12.66 -10.39
N LEU A 28 -26.12 -11.54 -10.57
CA LEU A 28 -26.03 -10.41 -9.67
C LEU A 28 -26.18 -11.01 -8.28
N ASP A 29 -25.12 -10.93 -7.49
CA ASP A 29 -25.13 -11.42 -6.12
C ASP A 29 -26.10 -10.50 -5.36
N LEU A 30 -27.34 -10.96 -5.23
CA LEU A 30 -28.43 -10.22 -4.59
C LEU A 30 -28.16 -10.03 -3.09
N GLU A 31 -27.11 -10.67 -2.56
CA GLU A 31 -26.71 -10.51 -1.16
C GLU A 31 -26.11 -9.11 -0.88
N ASP A 32 -25.58 -8.43 -1.92
CA ASP A 32 -25.10 -7.05 -1.79
C ASP A 32 -26.21 -5.99 -1.81
N TYR A 33 -27.46 -6.38 -2.10
CA TYR A 33 -28.60 -5.46 -2.16
C TYR A 33 -29.65 -5.84 -1.12
N ILE A 34 -29.73 -5.10 -0.04
CA ILE A 34 -30.84 -5.22 0.90
C ILE A 34 -32.06 -4.53 0.29
N LEU A 35 -32.95 -5.31 -0.33
CA LEU A 35 -34.24 -4.83 -0.81
C LEU A 35 -35.21 -4.73 0.37
N VAL A 36 -35.34 -3.55 0.94
CA VAL A 36 -36.36 -3.28 1.97
C VAL A 36 -37.65 -2.86 1.26
N LYS A 37 -38.62 -3.76 1.18
CA LYS A 37 -39.94 -3.46 0.68
C LYS A 37 -40.76 -2.83 1.79
N THR A 38 -40.81 -1.50 1.82
CA THR A 38 -41.69 -0.75 2.71
C THR A 38 -42.70 0.00 1.82
N GLY A 39 -43.87 -0.59 1.64
CA GLY A 39 -44.87 -0.07 0.71
C GLY A 39 -44.48 -0.26 -0.77
N ASP A 40 -44.93 0.64 -1.65
CA ASP A 40 -44.67 0.59 -3.11
C ASP A 40 -43.29 1.13 -3.54
N THR A 41 -42.40 1.44 -2.61
CA THR A 41 -41.05 1.97 -2.88
C THR A 41 -39.96 0.93 -2.63
N LEU A 42 -39.12 0.69 -3.64
CA LEU A 42 -37.90 -0.07 -3.55
C LEU A 42 -36.77 0.88 -3.13
N THR A 43 -36.18 0.68 -1.95
CA THR A 43 -35.01 1.41 -1.53
C THR A 43 -33.78 0.56 -1.83
N ILE A 44 -32.91 1.05 -2.72
CA ILE A 44 -31.62 0.43 -3.02
C ILE A 44 -30.59 1.19 -2.20
N ASN A 45 -29.90 0.51 -1.26
CA ASN A 45 -28.73 1.06 -0.61
C ASN A 45 -27.58 1.05 -1.62
N LEU A 46 -27.14 2.23 -2.00
CA LEU A 46 -25.92 2.38 -2.79
C LEU A 46 -24.72 2.49 -1.85
N ASP A 47 -23.62 1.89 -2.25
CA ASP A 47 -22.35 2.09 -1.56
C ASP A 47 -21.97 3.57 -1.52
N GLU A 48 -21.41 4.03 -0.40
CA GLU A 48 -20.99 5.41 -0.23
C GLU A 48 -19.86 5.73 -1.23
N LEU A 49 -20.14 6.61 -2.19
CA LEU A 49 -19.15 7.07 -3.16
C LEU A 49 -18.29 8.18 -2.54
N THR A 50 -17.04 7.87 -2.27
CA THR A 50 -16.06 8.84 -1.78
C THR A 50 -15.55 9.72 -2.91
N ILE A 51 -15.91 11.02 -2.90
CA ILE A 51 -15.41 12.01 -3.86
C ILE A 51 -14.31 12.82 -3.21
N LEU A 52 -13.10 12.79 -3.79
CA LEU A 52 -11.99 13.60 -3.36
C LEU A 52 -11.83 14.85 -4.24
N PRO A 53 -11.47 16.02 -3.66
CA PRO A 53 -11.20 17.23 -4.44
C PRO A 53 -10.07 17.00 -5.44
N LYS A 54 -10.12 17.68 -6.59
CA LYS A 54 -9.02 17.66 -7.57
C LYS A 54 -7.75 18.23 -6.93
N HIS A 55 -6.58 17.75 -7.38
CA HIS A 55 -5.32 18.31 -6.94
C HIS A 55 -5.18 19.76 -7.41
N ASP A 56 -4.82 20.62 -6.48
CA ASP A 56 -4.43 21.99 -6.73
C ASP A 56 -2.91 22.14 -6.51
N PHE A 57 -2.18 22.38 -7.59
CA PHE A 57 -0.72 22.56 -7.59
C PHE A 57 -0.36 24.00 -7.82
N ASN A 58 0.51 24.57 -6.99
CA ASN A 58 1.00 25.94 -7.17
C ASN A 58 1.84 26.09 -8.45
N SER A 59 2.42 25.02 -8.98
CA SER A 59 3.22 25.05 -10.22
C SER A 59 3.29 23.68 -10.90
N PRO A 60 3.62 23.62 -12.22
CA PRO A 60 3.89 22.36 -12.92
C PRO A 60 5.05 21.58 -12.30
N THR A 61 5.99 22.27 -11.66
CA THR A 61 7.10 21.63 -10.95
C THR A 61 6.60 20.89 -9.72
N ASP A 62 5.60 21.41 -9.00
CA ASP A 62 5.00 20.77 -7.83
C ASP A 62 4.31 19.48 -8.23
N ALA A 63 3.59 19.49 -9.33
CA ALA A 63 3.00 18.29 -9.89
C ALA A 63 4.06 17.20 -10.17
N ARG A 64 5.23 17.55 -10.74
CA ARG A 64 6.33 16.61 -10.96
C ARG A 64 6.85 16.01 -9.66
N TYR A 65 7.01 16.82 -8.59
CA TYR A 65 7.43 16.32 -7.27
C TYR A 65 6.38 15.42 -6.65
N TYR A 66 5.10 15.76 -6.73
CA TYR A 66 4.01 14.91 -6.27
C TYR A 66 4.00 13.57 -6.99
N TYR A 67 4.08 13.52 -8.31
CA TYR A 67 4.09 12.27 -9.07
C TYR A 67 5.37 11.45 -8.82
N TRP A 68 6.50 12.11 -8.57
CA TRP A 68 7.70 11.42 -8.12
C TRP A 68 7.47 10.77 -6.74
N PHE A 69 6.87 11.49 -5.80
CA PHE A 69 6.53 10.98 -4.47
C PHE A 69 5.51 9.84 -4.54
N LYS A 70 4.46 9.98 -5.37
CA LYS A 70 3.47 8.93 -5.64
C LYS A 70 4.15 7.61 -6.00
N ARG A 71 5.16 7.62 -6.90
CA ARG A 71 5.91 6.39 -7.25
C ARG A 71 6.62 5.77 -6.04
N LYS A 72 7.11 6.58 -5.10
CA LYS A 72 7.75 6.08 -3.87
C LYS A 72 6.74 5.43 -2.93
N VAL A 73 5.55 6.01 -2.80
CA VAL A 73 4.44 5.42 -2.03
C VAL A 73 4.01 4.09 -2.64
N PHE A 74 3.78 4.04 -3.95
CA PHE A 74 3.41 2.82 -4.66
C PHE A 74 4.42 1.69 -4.48
N LYS A 75 5.72 2.03 -4.46
CA LYS A 75 6.77 1.04 -4.22
C LYS A 75 6.83 0.58 -2.77
N ALA A 76 6.60 1.47 -1.80
CA ALA A 76 6.70 1.14 -0.37
C ALA A 76 5.45 0.40 0.16
N TYR A 77 4.25 0.69 -0.38
CA TYR A 77 2.99 0.18 0.15
C TYR A 77 2.87 -1.36 0.17
N PRO A 78 3.18 -2.11 -0.90
CA PRO A 78 3.10 -3.57 -0.88
C PRO A 78 3.98 -4.19 0.20
N PHE A 79 5.17 -3.61 0.44
CA PHE A 79 6.06 -4.07 1.50
C PHE A 79 5.50 -3.76 2.89
N ALA A 80 4.89 -2.58 3.07
CA ALA A 80 4.22 -2.23 4.32
C ALA A 80 3.06 -3.17 4.61
N LYS A 81 2.24 -3.48 3.60
CA LYS A 81 1.12 -4.43 3.69
C LYS A 81 1.60 -5.81 4.14
N THR A 82 2.60 -6.37 3.45
CA THR A 82 3.16 -7.68 3.81
C THR A 82 3.81 -7.65 5.18
N ALA A 83 4.63 -6.64 5.49
CA ALA A 83 5.32 -6.53 6.78
C ALA A 83 4.33 -6.42 7.95
N SER A 84 3.27 -5.61 7.84
CA SER A 84 2.27 -5.45 8.89
C SER A 84 1.49 -6.75 9.13
N GLN A 85 1.07 -7.45 8.08
CA GLN A 85 0.40 -8.75 8.20
C GLN A 85 1.28 -9.80 8.89
N ARG A 86 2.58 -9.84 8.54
CA ARG A 86 3.55 -10.73 9.18
C ARG A 86 3.75 -10.37 10.65
N LEU A 87 3.89 -9.08 10.97
CA LEU A 87 4.03 -8.60 12.35
C LEU A 87 2.81 -8.94 13.19
N ASP A 88 1.59 -8.76 12.68
CA ASP A 88 0.36 -9.11 13.37
C ASP A 88 0.26 -10.62 13.63
N SER A 89 0.58 -11.44 12.63
CA SER A 89 0.61 -12.90 12.76
C SER A 89 1.64 -13.36 13.79
N LEU A 90 2.84 -12.78 13.76
CA LEU A 90 3.92 -13.09 14.71
C LEU A 90 3.54 -12.70 16.14
N ASN A 91 2.99 -11.51 16.33
CA ASN A 91 2.54 -11.03 17.62
C ASN A 91 1.39 -11.89 18.18
N SER A 92 0.43 -12.29 17.36
CA SER A 92 -0.68 -13.14 17.76
C SER A 92 -0.21 -14.53 18.20
N ARG A 93 0.74 -15.13 17.46
CA ARG A 93 1.36 -16.40 17.84
C ARG A 93 2.18 -16.28 19.13
N LEU A 94 2.95 -15.20 19.27
CA LEU A 94 3.77 -14.96 20.46
C LEU A 94 2.92 -14.85 21.74
N LYS A 95 1.73 -14.24 21.65
CA LYS A 95 0.77 -14.17 22.78
C LYS A 95 0.26 -15.55 23.21
N ARG A 96 0.08 -16.49 22.29
CA ARG A 96 -0.41 -17.85 22.57
C ARG A 96 0.64 -18.76 23.24
N ILE A 97 1.93 -18.43 23.13
CA ILE A 97 3.00 -19.23 23.72
C ILE A 97 3.10 -18.92 25.22
N LYS A 98 2.83 -19.91 26.08
CA LYS A 98 2.81 -19.74 27.54
C LYS A 98 4.22 -19.71 28.14
N THR A 99 5.18 -20.50 27.62
CA THR A 99 6.50 -20.70 28.24
C THR A 99 7.53 -19.65 27.80
N LYS A 100 8.39 -19.20 28.72
CA LYS A 100 9.51 -18.28 28.40
C LYS A 100 10.45 -18.85 27.35
N ARG A 101 10.82 -20.14 27.47
CA ARG A 101 11.69 -20.83 26.48
C ARG A 101 11.04 -20.88 25.09
N GLY A 102 9.75 -21.20 25.03
CA GLY A 102 8.98 -21.20 23.79
C GLY A 102 8.95 -19.85 23.11
N LYS A 103 8.70 -18.78 23.88
CA LYS A 103 8.75 -17.38 23.37
C LYS A 103 10.12 -17.05 22.77
N VAL A 104 11.20 -17.37 23.46
CA VAL A 104 12.58 -17.12 22.97
C VAL A 104 12.88 -17.90 21.68
N LYS A 105 12.56 -19.21 21.66
CA LYS A 105 12.77 -20.05 20.46
C LYS A 105 11.95 -19.54 19.27
N TYR A 106 10.70 -19.18 19.50
CA TYR A 106 9.82 -18.63 18.48
C TYR A 106 10.34 -17.30 17.94
N THR A 107 10.71 -16.36 18.81
CA THR A 107 11.23 -15.04 18.43
C THR A 107 12.51 -15.15 17.58
N LYS A 108 13.47 -16.05 17.94
CA LYS A 108 14.66 -16.29 17.12
C LYS A 108 14.31 -16.80 15.71
N ARG A 109 13.35 -17.72 15.63
CA ARG A 109 12.90 -18.28 14.35
C ARG A 109 12.17 -17.23 13.49
N ALA A 110 11.32 -16.45 14.11
CA ALA A 110 10.62 -15.34 13.48
C ALA A 110 11.59 -14.27 12.95
N GLN A 111 12.61 -13.95 13.74
CA GLN A 111 13.68 -13.04 13.32
C GLN A 111 14.37 -13.53 12.06
N LYS A 112 14.89 -14.77 12.07
CA LYS A 112 15.60 -15.35 10.92
C LYS A 112 14.73 -15.38 9.66
N TYR A 113 13.44 -15.68 9.82
CA TYR A 113 12.48 -15.69 8.72
C TYR A 113 12.31 -14.28 8.10
N LEU A 114 12.07 -13.27 8.92
CA LEU A 114 11.88 -11.89 8.45
C LEU A 114 13.18 -11.29 7.89
N GLU A 115 14.32 -11.64 8.48
CA GLU A 115 15.64 -11.27 7.93
C GLU A 115 15.80 -11.80 6.51
N GLY A 116 15.48 -13.06 6.25
CA GLY A 116 15.55 -13.67 4.92
C GLY A 116 14.56 -13.03 3.93
N GLU A 117 13.35 -12.72 4.39
CA GLU A 117 12.29 -12.20 3.51
C GLU A 117 12.49 -10.73 3.14
N PHE A 118 12.95 -9.89 4.08
CA PHE A 118 12.94 -8.44 3.88
C PHE A 118 14.31 -7.79 3.65
N THR A 119 15.44 -8.46 3.98
CA THR A 119 16.76 -7.84 3.90
C THR A 119 17.09 -7.28 2.53
N ASP A 120 16.94 -8.08 1.49
CA ASP A 120 17.33 -7.67 0.13
C ASP A 120 16.42 -6.56 -0.42
N GLN A 121 15.17 -6.59 -0.04
CA GLN A 121 14.19 -5.58 -0.43
C GLN A 121 14.50 -4.25 0.27
N LEU A 122 14.76 -4.27 1.58
CA LEU A 122 15.09 -3.09 2.36
C LEU A 122 16.41 -2.45 1.90
N LYS A 123 17.44 -3.25 1.57
CA LYS A 123 18.71 -2.74 1.03
C LYS A 123 18.56 -1.98 -0.29
N LYS A 124 17.58 -2.35 -1.11
CA LYS A 124 17.27 -1.69 -2.39
C LYS A 124 16.41 -0.44 -2.26
N MET A 125 15.88 -0.15 -1.08
CA MET A 125 15.03 1.03 -0.86
C MET A 125 15.86 2.29 -0.71
N THR A 126 15.35 3.38 -1.28
CA THR A 126 15.87 4.73 -1.02
C THR A 126 15.43 5.19 0.38
N ARG A 127 16.10 6.23 0.91
CA ARG A 127 15.74 6.81 2.22
C ARG A 127 14.28 7.27 2.28
N THR A 128 13.76 7.86 1.22
CA THR A 128 12.36 8.28 1.14
C THR A 128 11.42 7.08 1.18
N GLU A 129 11.71 6.02 0.41
CA GLU A 129 10.91 4.78 0.44
C GLU A 129 10.93 4.12 1.82
N GLY A 130 12.07 4.09 2.50
CA GLY A 130 12.19 3.56 3.86
C GLY A 130 11.40 4.40 4.89
N ARG A 131 11.42 5.73 4.76
CA ARG A 131 10.64 6.62 5.63
C ARG A 131 9.14 6.38 5.44
N ILE A 132 8.68 6.34 4.20
CA ILE A 132 7.29 6.01 3.87
C ILE A 132 6.91 4.63 4.43
N LEU A 133 7.76 3.62 4.26
CA LEU A 133 7.54 2.29 4.82
C LEU A 133 7.32 2.31 6.34
N ILE A 134 8.16 3.03 7.08
CA ILE A 134 8.03 3.14 8.55
C ILE A 134 6.69 3.78 8.93
N LYS A 135 6.28 4.84 8.25
CA LYS A 135 5.01 5.52 8.44
C LYS A 135 3.82 4.62 8.10
N LEU A 136 3.90 3.89 7.01
CA LEU A 136 2.87 2.94 6.61
C LEU A 136 2.75 1.74 7.57
N ILE A 137 3.84 1.27 8.16
CA ILE A 137 3.78 0.26 9.23
C ILE A 137 2.99 0.79 10.42
N TYR A 138 3.17 2.06 10.80
CA TYR A 138 2.37 2.67 11.87
C TYR A 138 0.88 2.75 11.48
N ARG A 139 0.57 3.24 10.29
CA ARG A 139 -0.80 3.30 9.74
C ARG A 139 -1.49 1.93 9.81
N GLN A 140 -0.79 0.88 9.41
CA GLN A 140 -1.35 -0.48 9.31
C GLN A 140 -1.44 -1.21 10.65
N THR A 141 -0.56 -0.91 11.63
CA THR A 141 -0.48 -1.65 12.90
C THR A 141 -0.92 -0.86 14.12
N GLY A 142 -1.06 0.47 14.01
CA GLY A 142 -1.31 1.37 15.14
C GLY A 142 -0.14 1.48 16.11
N LYS A 143 1.05 1.00 15.73
CA LYS A 143 2.25 1.00 16.58
C LYS A 143 3.46 1.42 15.77
N THR A 144 4.38 2.16 16.39
CA THR A 144 5.64 2.52 15.73
C THR A 144 6.41 1.27 15.32
N ALA A 145 7.20 1.37 14.24
CA ALA A 145 8.08 0.30 13.82
C ALA A 145 8.98 -0.15 14.98
N PHE A 146 9.48 0.78 15.79
CA PHE A 146 10.24 0.50 17.01
C PHE A 146 9.46 -0.38 17.99
N ASN A 147 8.21 -0.05 18.32
CA ASN A 147 7.40 -0.81 19.26
C ASN A 147 7.06 -2.21 18.74
N ASN A 148 6.79 -2.34 17.45
CA ASN A 148 6.58 -3.64 16.83
C ASN A 148 7.81 -4.55 16.94
N ILE A 149 9.02 -3.99 16.84
CA ILE A 149 10.28 -4.75 16.92
C ILE A 149 10.74 -4.96 18.36
N LYS A 150 10.40 -4.05 19.28
CA LYS A 150 10.77 -4.16 20.71
C LYS A 150 10.27 -5.45 21.33
N THR A 151 9.11 -5.92 20.94
CA THR A 151 8.52 -7.18 21.43
C THR A 151 9.28 -8.41 20.92
N LEU A 152 10.05 -8.29 19.84
CA LEU A 152 10.80 -9.37 19.19
C LEU A 152 12.25 -9.53 19.70
N ARG A 153 12.64 -8.84 20.77
CA ARG A 153 13.94 -8.95 21.48
C ARG A 153 15.23 -8.52 20.71
N SER A 154 16.37 -8.58 21.42
CA SER A 154 17.63 -7.88 21.15
C SER A 154 18.28 -8.05 19.75
N GLY A 155 18.06 -9.16 19.04
CA GLY A 155 18.64 -9.39 17.72
C GLY A 155 18.10 -8.48 16.61
N TRP A 156 16.87 -8.00 16.73
CA TRP A 156 16.24 -7.11 15.76
C TRP A 156 16.89 -5.73 15.67
N LYS A 157 17.41 -5.21 16.78
CA LYS A 157 18.17 -3.96 16.74
C LYS A 157 19.38 -4.07 15.83
N ALA A 158 20.18 -5.14 15.99
CA ALA A 158 21.35 -5.39 15.17
C ALA A 158 20.98 -5.61 13.69
N PHE A 159 19.93 -6.40 13.41
CA PHE A 159 19.43 -6.60 12.06
C PHE A 159 19.07 -5.27 11.37
N TRP A 160 18.25 -4.45 12.03
CA TRP A 160 17.87 -3.16 11.50
C TRP A 160 19.09 -2.26 11.31
N TYR A 161 19.99 -2.15 12.28
CA TYR A 161 21.21 -1.34 12.15
C TYR A 161 22.07 -1.81 10.98
N ASN A 162 22.25 -3.10 10.80
CA ASN A 162 23.13 -3.65 9.75
C ASN A 162 22.49 -3.63 8.36
N THR A 163 21.19 -3.92 8.27
CA THR A 163 20.48 -4.01 6.98
C THR A 163 20.16 -2.65 6.41
N THR A 164 20.01 -1.69 7.26
CA THR A 164 19.48 -0.39 6.91
C THR A 164 20.44 0.76 7.24
N ALA A 165 21.75 0.49 7.42
CA ALA A 165 22.77 1.51 7.71
C ALA A 165 22.69 2.74 6.80
N ASN A 166 22.31 2.56 5.53
CA ASN A 166 22.09 3.63 4.56
C ASN A 166 20.72 4.32 4.69
N LEU A 167 19.75 3.66 5.33
CA LEU A 167 18.40 4.18 5.60
C LEU A 167 18.32 4.90 6.96
N PHE A 168 19.31 4.70 7.84
CA PHE A 168 19.25 4.87 9.28
C PHE A 168 19.54 6.22 9.88
N LYS A 169 19.37 7.26 9.16
CA LYS A 169 19.00 8.50 9.84
C LYS A 169 17.46 8.61 10.02
N LEU A 170 16.73 7.50 9.81
CA LEU A 170 15.28 7.48 9.93
C LEU A 170 14.85 7.08 11.32
N SER A 171 13.92 7.83 11.91
CA SER A 171 13.35 7.49 13.20
C SER A 171 12.36 6.33 13.07
N LEU A 172 12.70 5.15 13.64
CA LEU A 172 11.75 4.03 13.77
C LEU A 172 10.58 4.33 14.72
N LYS A 173 10.64 5.48 15.41
CA LYS A 173 9.60 5.97 16.32
C LYS A 173 8.62 6.92 15.63
N SER A 174 8.76 7.14 14.32
CA SER A 174 7.85 7.98 13.55
C SER A 174 6.43 7.43 13.63
N GLU A 175 5.51 8.32 13.90
CA GLU A 175 4.06 8.10 13.92
C GLU A 175 3.45 8.59 12.61
N TYR A 176 2.13 8.43 12.47
CA TYR A 176 1.40 8.77 11.25
C TYR A 176 0.18 9.63 11.57
N HIS A 177 0.20 10.89 11.13
CA HIS A 177 -0.80 11.92 11.43
C HIS A 177 -1.13 12.74 10.17
N PRO A 178 -1.98 12.24 9.27
CA PRO A 178 -2.30 12.92 8.00
C PRO A 178 -3.05 14.26 8.19
N GLU A 179 -3.65 14.47 9.35
CA GLU A 179 -4.33 15.71 9.72
C GLU A 179 -3.34 16.87 9.96
N SER A 180 -2.15 16.59 10.52
CA SER A 180 -1.20 17.60 10.97
C SER A 180 0.14 17.59 10.23
N ILE A 181 0.58 16.42 9.76
CA ILE A 181 1.88 16.24 9.10
C ILE A 181 1.67 16.18 7.59
N ASN A 182 2.27 17.13 6.87
CA ASN A 182 2.10 17.24 5.41
C ASN A 182 2.56 15.98 4.64
N GLU A 183 3.69 15.37 5.03
CA GLU A 183 4.15 14.12 4.39
C GLU A 183 3.12 13.00 4.54
N ASP A 184 2.50 12.87 5.71
CA ASP A 184 1.51 11.85 6.00
C ASP A 184 0.22 12.10 5.23
N TYR A 185 -0.17 13.38 5.08
CA TYR A 185 -1.26 13.77 4.20
C TYR A 185 -0.99 13.37 2.76
N LEU A 186 0.20 13.65 2.23
CA LEU A 186 0.56 13.26 0.86
C LEU A 186 0.58 11.74 0.66
N ILE A 187 1.02 10.98 1.67
CA ILE A 187 0.96 9.52 1.63
C ILE A 187 -0.51 9.06 1.57
N GLU A 188 -1.37 9.59 2.45
CA GLU A 188 -2.77 9.20 2.52
C GLU A 188 -3.52 9.60 1.24
N ASP A 189 -3.28 10.80 0.70
CA ASP A 189 -3.88 11.25 -0.57
C ASP A 189 -3.55 10.29 -1.72
N VAL A 190 -2.27 9.88 -1.82
CA VAL A 190 -1.84 8.91 -2.82
C VAL A 190 -2.52 7.56 -2.63
N LEU A 191 -2.66 7.08 -1.40
CA LEU A 191 -3.26 5.78 -1.11
C LEU A 191 -4.76 5.78 -1.38
N GLN A 192 -5.50 6.76 -0.88
CA GLN A 192 -6.96 6.84 -1.03
C GLN A 192 -7.36 6.92 -2.51
N ARG A 193 -6.67 7.76 -3.29
CA ARG A 193 -6.90 7.80 -4.75
C ARG A 193 -6.52 6.49 -5.44
N ALA A 194 -5.46 5.83 -4.98
CA ALA A 194 -5.06 4.56 -5.57
C ALA A 194 -6.03 3.41 -5.21
N PHE A 195 -6.71 3.49 -4.10
CA PHE A 195 -7.76 2.54 -3.72
C PHE A 195 -9.04 2.80 -4.52
N ILE A 196 -9.47 4.05 -4.64
CA ILE A 196 -10.61 4.45 -5.49
C ILE A 196 -10.37 4.06 -6.96
N ASP A 197 -9.14 4.26 -7.47
CA ASP A 197 -8.75 3.88 -8.83
C ASP A 197 -8.47 2.37 -8.98
N GLU A 198 -8.65 1.55 -7.95
CA GLU A 198 -8.36 0.09 -7.90
C GLU A 198 -6.89 -0.27 -8.27
N ARG A 199 -5.98 0.71 -8.20
CA ARG A 199 -4.57 0.52 -8.54
C ARG A 199 -3.76 -0.13 -7.43
N LEU A 200 -4.25 -0.09 -6.20
CA LEU A 200 -3.70 -0.76 -5.03
C LEU A 200 -4.82 -1.45 -4.26
N VAL A 201 -4.56 -2.67 -3.83
CA VAL A 201 -5.49 -3.41 -2.97
C VAL A 201 -5.44 -2.83 -1.56
N GLU A 202 -6.55 -2.30 -1.09
CA GLU A 202 -6.62 -1.69 0.23
C GLU A 202 -6.33 -2.69 1.35
N GLN A 203 -5.63 -2.20 2.36
CA GLN A 203 -5.59 -2.77 3.70
C GLN A 203 -6.09 -1.69 4.67
N LYS A 204 -7.21 -1.95 5.33
CA LYS A 204 -7.80 -1.01 6.28
C LYS A 204 -6.77 -0.55 7.31
N SER A 205 -6.73 0.75 7.56
CA SER A 205 -5.91 1.35 8.60
C SER A 205 -6.31 0.85 9.99
N LYS A 206 -5.35 0.73 10.92
CA LYS A 206 -5.66 0.57 12.36
C LYS A 206 -5.92 1.91 13.05
N LEU A 207 -5.69 3.02 12.35
CA LEU A 207 -6.00 4.37 12.80
C LEU A 207 -7.36 4.79 12.26
N THR A 208 -8.10 5.56 13.01
CA THR A 208 -9.32 6.20 12.53
C THR A 208 -8.93 7.44 11.73
N ILE A 209 -8.95 7.34 10.40
CA ILE A 209 -8.58 8.42 9.48
C ILE A 209 -9.80 8.76 8.64
N ASP A 210 -10.35 9.96 8.85
CA ASP A 210 -11.40 10.52 8.01
C ASP A 210 -10.74 11.36 6.91
N PHE A 211 -10.21 10.67 5.90
CA PHE A 211 -9.46 11.34 4.83
C PHE A 211 -10.33 12.27 3.96
N PRO A 212 -11.58 11.95 3.60
CA PRO A 212 -12.45 12.87 2.87
C PRO A 212 -12.58 14.23 3.57
N LYS A 213 -12.77 14.24 4.89
CA LYS A 213 -12.84 15.45 5.70
C LYS A 213 -11.52 16.24 5.68
N ILE A 214 -10.37 15.54 5.83
CA ILE A 214 -9.04 16.17 5.77
C ILE A 214 -8.77 16.77 4.38
N ALA A 215 -9.09 16.04 3.31
CA ALA A 215 -8.90 16.50 1.93
C ALA A 215 -9.81 17.68 1.60
N ALA A 216 -11.06 17.69 2.06
CA ALA A 216 -11.99 18.79 1.90
C ALA A 216 -11.49 20.08 2.61
N ALA A 217 -10.97 19.93 3.85
CA ALA A 217 -10.40 21.05 4.59
C ALA A 217 -9.18 21.68 3.86
N LYS A 218 -8.36 20.84 3.22
CA LYS A 218 -7.21 21.28 2.42
C LYS A 218 -7.57 21.71 1.00
N LYS A 219 -8.83 21.58 0.57
CA LYS A 219 -9.33 21.94 -0.77
C LYS A 219 -8.50 21.37 -1.92
N GLY A 220 -7.92 20.19 -1.74
CA GLY A 220 -7.04 19.55 -2.74
C GLY A 220 -5.66 20.16 -2.89
N LYS A 221 -5.28 21.14 -2.06
CA LYS A 221 -3.97 21.79 -2.11
C LYS A 221 -2.84 20.84 -1.78
N ILE A 222 -1.86 20.77 -2.67
CA ILE A 222 -0.69 19.88 -2.57
C ILE A 222 0.56 20.71 -2.29
N ASP A 223 1.11 20.58 -1.10
CA ASP A 223 2.36 21.23 -0.70
C ASP A 223 3.53 20.23 -0.78
N VAL A 224 4.52 20.54 -1.60
CA VAL A 224 5.73 19.74 -1.83
C VAL A 224 7.02 20.52 -1.53
N GLU A 225 6.94 21.68 -0.89
CA GLU A 225 8.10 22.55 -0.63
C GLU A 225 9.20 21.84 0.17
N GLU A 226 8.84 21.03 1.16
CA GLU A 226 9.81 20.25 1.94
C GLU A 226 10.65 19.32 1.04
N TYR A 227 10.04 18.71 0.02
CA TYR A 227 10.75 17.84 -0.92
C TYR A 227 11.65 18.62 -1.85
N LYS A 228 11.23 19.77 -2.34
CA LYS A 228 12.07 20.67 -3.14
C LYS A 228 13.34 21.05 -2.38
N MET A 229 13.20 21.43 -1.12
CA MET A 229 14.35 21.77 -0.26
C MET A 229 15.29 20.59 -0.02
N MET A 230 14.77 19.39 0.18
CA MET A 230 15.60 18.18 0.34
C MET A 230 16.42 17.89 -0.92
N PHE A 231 15.83 18.02 -2.10
CA PHE A 231 16.53 17.82 -3.37
C PHE A 231 17.61 18.88 -3.61
N ALA A 232 17.32 20.14 -3.32
CA ALA A 232 18.29 21.23 -3.45
C ALA A 232 19.52 20.99 -2.56
N LYS A 233 19.34 20.55 -1.31
CA LYS A 233 20.42 20.18 -0.38
C LYS A 233 21.26 19.02 -0.90
N ASN A 234 20.63 18.00 -1.48
CA ASN A 234 21.34 16.85 -2.02
C ASN A 234 22.18 17.21 -3.26
N LYS A 235 21.65 18.03 -4.16
CA LYS A 235 22.37 18.52 -5.35
C LYS A 235 23.64 19.28 -4.96
N LYS A 236 23.56 20.18 -3.95
CA LYS A 236 24.72 20.90 -3.42
C LYS A 236 25.78 19.99 -2.81
N LYS A 237 25.39 18.90 -2.14
CA LYS A 237 26.34 17.93 -1.56
C LYS A 237 27.07 17.13 -2.64
N THR A 238 26.37 16.72 -3.69
CA THR A 238 26.95 15.96 -4.81
C THR A 238 27.94 16.80 -5.60
N SER A 239 27.59 18.05 -5.89
CA SER A 239 28.46 19.03 -6.55
C SER A 239 29.77 19.27 -5.78
N LYS A 240 29.68 19.48 -4.44
CA LYS A 240 30.87 19.66 -3.59
C LYS A 240 31.77 18.40 -3.52
N LYS A 241 31.22 17.20 -3.70
CA LYS A 241 32.00 15.96 -3.69
C LYS A 241 32.74 15.74 -5.02
N ASN A 242 32.12 16.15 -6.14
CA ASN A 242 32.75 16.03 -7.46
C ASN A 242 33.85 17.09 -7.69
N ASN A 243 33.75 18.28 -7.06
CA ASN A 243 34.83 19.31 -7.13
C ASN A 243 36.02 19.04 -6.19
N LYS A 244 35.99 17.98 -5.39
CA LYS A 244 37.11 17.56 -4.50
C LYS A 244 37.85 16.32 -5.01
N ARG A 245 37.54 15.84 -6.18
CA ARG A 245 38.26 14.81 -6.94
C ARG A 245 38.95 15.43 -8.15
#